data_d703b9d065dc2cc9c93e68a536da0d82
#
_entry.id   d703b9d065dc2cc9c93e68a536da0d82
#
_cell.length_a   1.000
_cell.length_b   1.000
_cell.length_c   1.000
_cell.angle_alpha   90.00
_cell.angle_beta   90.00
_cell.angle_gamma   90.00
#
_symmetry.space_group_name_H-M   'P 1'
#
loop_
_entity.id
_entity.type
_entity.pdbx_description
1 polymer ?
#
loop_
_entity_poly.entity_id
_entity_poly.type
_entity_poly.pdbx_seq_one_letter_code
_entity_poly.pdbx_strand_id
1 'polypeptide(L)'
;MNTESNLSLIPICMVVMGVAFTTTQLVVAQTREQGPWWPSVHGAQDQAGASNYVTAQKIIHALSIPETGQTYELGHIYEPSMPLYGPRPYYLQVIPSLPPTSGEGGVSNTEYFSGFIGQMGTQFDGFAHQGGNIEMGDGSYQSVFYNGFTADDLFRNNRGRGGVEALGVEHMKPFITRGILIDIAGYKGVVSLPAAYEVTVEDMRGALTRQEMQENDIAQGDAVFFNYGWSVNWDNPSKYNDSYIGTGENEGSPGIYADVVRLLIERKISLVGADSCCVEVRPRPGVENVHRMLFLGEGIAMLENMELRELAADEVYEFLFIGLPERIKGATGSPMRPIAVR
;
A
#
# COMPACT_ATOMS: atom_id res chain seq x y z
N MET A 1 66.75 52.85 40.17
CA MET A 1 66.88 53.16 38.75
C MET A 1 66.37 51.91 38.01
N ASN A 2 65.14 51.85 37.77
CA ASN A 2 64.52 50.71 37.06
C ASN A 2 63.84 51.29 35.82
N THR A 3 64.25 50.82 34.67
CA THR A 3 63.66 51.13 33.39
C THR A 3 62.72 49.92 33.01
N GLU A 4 61.43 50.12 33.10
CA GLU A 4 60.44 49.16 32.56
C GLU A 4 60.25 49.40 31.07
N SER A 5 60.42 48.33 30.31
CA SER A 5 60.15 48.30 28.89
C SER A 5 58.76 47.76 28.63
N ASN A 6 57.87 48.60 28.15
CA ASN A 6 56.52 48.24 27.70
C ASN A 6 56.60 47.52 26.35
N LEU A 7 56.21 46.25 26.32
CA LEU A 7 55.90 45.51 25.09
C LEU A 7 54.37 45.59 24.82
N SER A 8 54.01 46.25 23.75
CA SER A 8 52.64 46.32 23.24
C SER A 8 52.31 45.06 22.45
N LEU A 9 51.36 44.30 22.91
CA LEU A 9 50.74 43.16 22.17
C LEU A 9 49.76 43.70 21.15
N ILE A 10 49.98 43.39 19.87
CA ILE A 10 49.07 43.66 18.78
C ILE A 10 48.11 42.41 18.69
N PRO A 11 46.81 42.56 18.74
CA PRO A 11 45.90 41.44 18.54
C PRO A 11 45.79 41.13 17.04
N ILE A 12 46.15 39.91 16.67
CA ILE A 12 45.91 39.37 15.33
C ILE A 12 44.42 38.98 15.26
N CYS A 13 43.63 39.75 14.51
CA CYS A 13 42.27 39.37 14.16
C CYS A 13 42.32 38.28 13.08
N MET A 14 42.06 37.03 13.46
CA MET A 14 41.80 35.93 12.50
C MET A 14 40.39 36.12 11.95
N VAL A 15 40.30 36.55 10.70
CA VAL A 15 39.01 36.51 9.95
C VAL A 15 38.84 35.09 9.42
N VAL A 16 37.96 34.30 10.08
CA VAL A 16 37.50 33.03 9.57
C VAL A 16 36.45 33.31 8.50
N MET A 17 36.82 33.23 7.23
CA MET A 17 35.86 33.17 6.13
C MET A 17 35.18 31.83 6.17
N GLY A 18 33.96 31.79 6.71
CA GLY A 18 33.05 30.67 6.59
C GLY A 18 32.56 30.56 5.14
N VAL A 19 33.07 29.59 4.39
CA VAL A 19 32.48 29.20 3.10
C VAL A 19 31.20 28.43 3.40
N ALA A 20 30.07 29.11 3.29
CA ALA A 20 28.77 28.44 3.31
C ALA A 20 28.62 27.64 2.02
N PHE A 21 28.78 26.31 2.11
CA PHE A 21 28.33 25.41 1.07
C PHE A 21 26.82 25.37 1.10
N THR A 22 26.14 26.15 0.27
CA THR A 22 24.75 25.94 -0.06
C THR A 22 24.71 24.70 -0.96
N THR A 23 24.40 23.56 -0.38
CA THR A 23 23.96 22.40 -1.14
C THR A 23 22.60 22.75 -1.74
N THR A 24 22.61 23.24 -2.97
CA THR A 24 21.42 23.25 -3.80
C THR A 24 21.09 21.79 -4.05
N GLN A 25 20.13 21.23 -3.30
CA GLN A 25 19.46 20.00 -3.72
C GLN A 25 18.80 20.36 -5.05
N LEU A 26 19.40 19.88 -6.13
CA LEU A 26 18.69 19.73 -7.39
C LEU A 26 17.50 18.82 -7.10
N VAL A 27 16.33 19.40 -6.92
CA VAL A 27 15.07 18.70 -7.11
C VAL A 27 15.10 18.35 -8.60
N VAL A 28 15.58 17.14 -8.91
CA VAL A 28 15.40 16.56 -10.23
C VAL A 28 13.88 16.41 -10.33
N ALA A 29 13.24 17.38 -10.98
CA ALA A 29 11.90 17.22 -11.45
C ALA A 29 11.92 15.90 -12.22
N GLN A 30 11.14 14.91 -11.79
CA GLN A 30 10.98 13.68 -12.56
C GLN A 30 10.56 14.11 -13.95
N THR A 31 11.51 14.10 -14.88
CA THR A 31 11.20 14.28 -16.28
C THR A 31 10.32 13.10 -16.64
N ARG A 32 9.07 13.40 -16.74
CA ARG A 32 8.03 12.49 -17.18
C ARG A 32 8.51 11.81 -18.46
N GLU A 33 8.79 10.52 -18.42
CA GLU A 33 8.88 9.75 -19.63
C GLU A 33 7.49 9.71 -20.25
N GLN A 34 7.34 10.59 -21.21
CA GLN A 34 6.56 10.52 -22.42
C GLN A 34 5.09 10.15 -22.36
N GLY A 35 4.32 11.11 -22.64
CA GLY A 35 2.93 10.99 -23.06
C GLY A 35 1.95 10.97 -21.87
N PRO A 36 0.74 11.40 -22.10
CA PRO A 36 -0.29 11.31 -21.09
C PRO A 36 -0.55 9.83 -20.79
N TRP A 37 -0.39 9.42 -19.53
CA TRP A 37 -0.87 8.10 -19.09
C TRP A 37 -2.41 8.08 -19.02
N TRP A 38 -3.03 9.11 -19.48
CA TRP A 38 -4.46 9.20 -19.69
C TRP A 38 -4.78 9.68 -21.13
N PRO A 39 -5.94 9.31 -21.70
CA PRO A 39 -6.91 8.43 -21.03
C PRO A 39 -6.40 7.00 -20.87
N SER A 40 -6.93 6.32 -19.83
CA SER A 40 -6.70 4.90 -19.59
C SER A 40 -7.11 4.06 -20.81
N VAL A 41 -6.51 2.89 -20.97
CA VAL A 41 -6.92 1.90 -21.99
C VAL A 41 -8.37 1.44 -21.82
N HIS A 42 -8.96 1.68 -20.65
CA HIS A 42 -10.37 1.38 -20.32
C HIS A 42 -11.31 2.56 -20.63
N GLY A 43 -10.79 3.67 -21.14
CA GLY A 43 -11.53 4.87 -21.53
C GLY A 43 -11.38 6.05 -20.57
N ALA A 44 -11.68 7.26 -21.09
CA ALA A 44 -11.43 8.51 -20.36
C ALA A 44 -12.29 8.69 -19.08
N GLN A 45 -13.40 7.97 -18.97
CA GLN A 45 -14.29 8.03 -17.79
C GLN A 45 -14.10 6.82 -16.86
N ASP A 46 -13.12 5.98 -17.15
CA ASP A 46 -12.87 4.80 -16.30
C ASP A 46 -12.37 5.20 -14.93
N GLN A 47 -12.93 4.58 -13.91
CA GLN A 47 -12.59 4.74 -12.51
C GLN A 47 -12.29 3.39 -11.81
N ALA A 48 -12.30 2.31 -12.58
CA ALA A 48 -12.13 0.94 -12.08
C ALA A 48 -10.71 0.39 -12.27
N GLY A 49 -9.89 1.03 -13.13
CA GLY A 49 -8.48 0.69 -13.35
C GLY A 49 -8.26 -0.76 -13.74
N ALA A 50 -7.20 -1.35 -13.23
CA ALA A 50 -6.80 -2.73 -13.52
C ALA A 50 -7.81 -3.79 -13.04
N SER A 51 -8.79 -3.44 -12.18
CA SER A 51 -9.91 -4.34 -11.88
C SER A 51 -10.73 -4.69 -13.12
N ASN A 52 -10.64 -3.91 -14.20
CA ASN A 52 -11.21 -4.22 -15.51
C ASN A 52 -10.60 -5.47 -16.17
N TYR A 53 -9.36 -5.84 -15.81
CA TYR A 53 -8.73 -7.07 -16.30
C TYR A 53 -9.31 -8.34 -15.65
N VAL A 54 -10.10 -8.21 -14.58
CA VAL A 54 -10.85 -9.32 -13.98
C VAL A 54 -12.10 -9.56 -14.83
N THR A 55 -11.92 -10.16 -15.99
CA THR A 55 -12.97 -10.48 -16.95
C THR A 55 -13.77 -11.71 -16.54
N ALA A 56 -14.92 -11.96 -17.18
CA ALA A 56 -15.71 -13.18 -16.94
C ALA A 56 -14.88 -14.45 -17.18
N GLN A 57 -14.04 -14.48 -18.24
CA GLN A 57 -13.15 -15.61 -18.51
C GLN A 57 -12.11 -15.79 -17.41
N LYS A 58 -11.55 -14.68 -16.89
CA LYS A 58 -10.59 -14.71 -15.79
C LYS A 58 -11.23 -15.28 -14.51
N ILE A 59 -12.45 -14.88 -14.22
CA ILE A 59 -13.23 -15.41 -13.08
C ILE A 59 -13.48 -16.91 -13.24
N ILE A 60 -13.97 -17.36 -14.39
CA ILE A 60 -14.23 -18.79 -14.65
C ILE A 60 -12.93 -19.61 -14.53
N HIS A 61 -11.82 -19.09 -15.06
CA HIS A 61 -10.52 -19.74 -14.89
C HIS A 61 -10.13 -19.81 -13.40
N ALA A 62 -10.25 -18.73 -12.64
CA ALA A 62 -9.93 -18.70 -11.23
C ALA A 62 -10.79 -19.68 -10.41
N LEU A 63 -12.07 -19.83 -10.75
CA LEU A 63 -12.98 -20.80 -10.12
C LEU A 63 -12.59 -22.27 -10.39
N SER A 64 -11.75 -22.54 -11.37
CA SER A 64 -11.24 -23.90 -11.65
C SER A 64 -9.96 -24.26 -10.93
N ILE A 65 -9.35 -23.32 -10.19
CA ILE A 65 -8.11 -23.53 -9.44
C ILE A 65 -8.32 -24.35 -8.16
N PRO A 66 -9.39 -24.10 -7.36
CA PRO A 66 -9.57 -24.85 -6.12
C PRO A 66 -9.70 -26.36 -6.35
N GLU A 67 -8.93 -27.15 -5.58
CA GLU A 67 -8.94 -28.61 -5.64
C GLU A 67 -9.54 -29.25 -4.37
N THR A 68 -9.35 -28.60 -3.21
CA THR A 68 -9.74 -29.15 -1.92
C THR A 68 -10.90 -28.40 -1.28
N GLY A 69 -11.07 -27.12 -1.62
CA GLY A 69 -12.03 -26.22 -0.97
C GLY A 69 -11.57 -25.71 0.38
N GLN A 70 -10.30 -25.93 0.78
CA GLN A 70 -9.72 -25.34 1.97
C GLN A 70 -9.64 -23.83 1.81
N THR A 71 -10.05 -23.09 2.82
CA THR A 71 -10.04 -21.63 2.84
C THR A 71 -8.99 -21.08 3.79
N TYR A 72 -8.38 -19.97 3.41
CA TYR A 72 -7.41 -19.23 4.21
C TYR A 72 -7.91 -17.80 4.39
N GLU A 73 -7.92 -17.33 5.64
CA GLU A 73 -8.18 -15.92 5.96
C GLU A 73 -6.91 -15.12 5.70
N LEU A 74 -6.98 -14.18 4.78
CA LEU A 74 -5.84 -13.34 4.43
C LEU A 74 -5.89 -11.97 5.08
N GLY A 75 -6.82 -11.75 5.99
CA GLY A 75 -7.00 -10.49 6.73
C GLY A 75 -6.87 -10.69 8.22
N HIS A 76 -6.29 -9.69 8.89
CA HIS A 76 -6.21 -9.64 10.34
C HIS A 76 -7.56 -9.29 10.99
N ILE A 77 -7.75 -9.75 12.23
CA ILE A 77 -8.89 -9.33 13.06
C ILE A 77 -8.73 -7.86 13.41
N TYR A 78 -9.83 -7.10 13.26
CA TYR A 78 -9.88 -5.70 13.67
C TYR A 78 -10.17 -5.60 15.15
N GLU A 79 -9.26 -5.04 15.91
CA GLU A 79 -9.37 -4.88 17.35
C GLU A 79 -8.63 -3.62 17.83
N PRO A 80 -8.91 -3.12 19.06
CA PRO A 80 -8.27 -1.90 19.56
C PRO A 80 -6.75 -1.97 19.69
N SER A 81 -6.19 -3.18 19.82
CA SER A 81 -4.75 -3.43 19.97
C SER A 81 -4.00 -3.60 18.66
N MET A 82 -4.69 -3.66 17.52
CA MET A 82 -4.03 -3.79 16.21
C MET A 82 -3.10 -2.62 15.90
N PRO A 83 -2.08 -2.82 15.07
CA PRO A 83 -1.23 -1.73 14.58
C PRO A 83 -2.04 -0.64 13.88
N LEU A 84 -1.92 0.60 14.36
CA LEU A 84 -2.58 1.78 13.79
C LEU A 84 -1.53 2.85 13.51
N TYR A 85 -1.56 3.44 12.32
CA TYR A 85 -0.61 4.47 11.91
C TYR A 85 -1.00 5.84 12.44
N GLY A 86 -0.07 6.46 13.18
CA GLY A 86 -0.28 7.78 13.76
C GLY A 86 -1.48 7.81 14.72
N PRO A 87 -2.15 8.96 14.87
CA PRO A 87 -3.25 9.13 15.83
C PRO A 87 -4.60 8.61 15.28
N ARG A 88 -4.62 7.52 14.52
CA ARG A 88 -5.85 6.94 13.99
C ARG A 88 -6.57 6.16 15.08
N PRO A 89 -7.81 6.52 15.47
CA PRO A 89 -8.56 5.78 16.47
C PRO A 89 -9.25 4.57 15.85
N TYR A 90 -9.42 3.54 16.67
CA TYR A 90 -10.38 2.47 16.49
C TYR A 90 -11.29 2.41 17.70
N TYR A 91 -12.58 2.57 17.52
CA TYR A 91 -13.54 2.50 18.59
C TYR A 91 -14.78 1.72 18.14
N LEU A 92 -15.07 0.66 18.86
CA LEU A 92 -16.27 -0.17 18.68
C LEU A 92 -17.03 -0.24 20.00
N GLN A 93 -18.31 0.07 19.98
CA GLN A 93 -19.20 -0.06 21.13
C GLN A 93 -20.42 -0.88 20.73
N VAL A 94 -20.69 -1.93 21.49
CA VAL A 94 -21.94 -2.66 21.38
C VAL A 94 -22.99 -2.01 22.27
N ILE A 95 -24.13 -1.69 21.70
CA ILE A 95 -25.28 -1.09 22.38
C ILE A 95 -26.37 -2.15 22.46
N PRO A 96 -26.60 -2.77 23.63
CA PRO A 96 -27.65 -3.76 23.78
C PRO A 96 -29.02 -3.09 23.79
N SER A 97 -30.00 -3.66 23.14
CA SER A 97 -31.40 -3.29 23.37
C SER A 97 -31.82 -3.82 24.74
N LEU A 98 -32.42 -2.95 25.55
CA LEU A 98 -32.99 -3.39 26.81
C LEU A 98 -34.16 -4.36 26.52
N PRO A 99 -34.27 -5.50 27.24
CA PRO A 99 -35.38 -6.38 27.08
C PRO A 99 -36.71 -5.64 27.41
N PRO A 100 -37.80 -5.97 26.73
CA PRO A 100 -39.11 -5.41 27.11
C PRO A 100 -39.41 -5.72 28.56
N THR A 101 -39.98 -4.77 29.24
CA THR A 101 -40.30 -4.88 30.68
C THR A 101 -41.40 -5.89 30.98
N SER A 102 -42.06 -6.45 29.98
CA SER A 102 -43.09 -7.47 30.10
C SER A 102 -43.26 -8.25 28.81
N GLY A 103 -43.47 -9.56 28.93
CA GLY A 103 -43.80 -10.45 27.84
C GLY A 103 -42.63 -11.12 27.13
N GLU A 104 -42.96 -11.95 26.14
CA GLU A 104 -41.98 -12.56 25.24
C GLU A 104 -41.47 -11.50 24.28
N GLY A 105 -40.15 -11.20 24.33
CA GLY A 105 -39.51 -10.23 23.45
C GLY A 105 -38.15 -10.70 23.00
N GLY A 106 -37.75 -10.29 21.78
CA GLY A 106 -36.40 -10.46 21.28
C GLY A 106 -35.40 -9.53 21.99
N VAL A 107 -34.16 -9.97 22.06
CA VAL A 107 -33.00 -9.14 22.45
C VAL A 107 -32.18 -8.89 21.21
N SER A 108 -31.71 -7.67 21.01
CA SER A 108 -30.83 -7.31 19.91
C SER A 108 -29.68 -6.42 20.39
N ASN A 109 -28.59 -6.42 19.65
CA ASN A 109 -27.47 -5.52 19.86
C ASN A 109 -27.23 -4.72 18.58
N THR A 110 -26.72 -3.52 18.73
CA THR A 110 -26.33 -2.65 17.62
C THR A 110 -24.91 -2.15 17.89
N GLU A 111 -24.12 -1.98 16.85
CA GLU A 111 -22.76 -1.52 16.96
C GLU A 111 -22.65 -0.04 16.56
N TYR A 112 -21.95 0.72 17.37
CA TYR A 112 -21.41 2.03 17.01
C TYR A 112 -19.93 1.88 16.70
N PHE A 113 -19.51 2.35 15.52
CA PHE A 113 -18.13 2.32 15.09
C PHE A 113 -17.64 3.75 14.78
N SER A 114 -16.41 4.07 15.22
CA SER A 114 -15.69 5.28 14.85
C SER A 114 -14.23 4.95 14.60
N GLY A 115 -13.72 5.31 13.40
CA GLY A 115 -12.35 5.01 13.00
C GLY A 115 -12.04 5.46 11.58
N PHE A 116 -10.80 5.25 11.17
CA PHE A 116 -10.33 5.53 9.80
C PHE A 116 -10.60 4.30 8.92
N ILE A 117 -11.86 4.11 8.56
CA ILE A 117 -12.39 2.87 7.99
C ILE A 117 -11.62 2.32 6.78
N GLY A 118 -10.99 3.16 5.98
CA GLY A 118 -10.23 2.73 4.81
C GLY A 118 -8.71 2.69 5.03
N GLN A 119 -8.24 2.87 6.28
CA GLN A 119 -6.81 3.06 6.57
C GLN A 119 -6.42 2.42 7.91
N MET A 120 -6.90 1.21 8.17
CA MET A 120 -6.61 0.44 9.38
C MET A 120 -6.79 -1.06 9.14
N GLY A 121 -6.04 -1.87 9.88
CA GLY A 121 -6.07 -3.32 9.72
C GLY A 121 -5.69 -3.75 8.30
N THR A 122 -6.19 -4.89 7.84
CA THR A 122 -6.09 -5.30 6.44
C THR A 122 -6.96 -4.37 5.60
N GLN A 123 -6.33 -3.59 4.74
CA GLN A 123 -6.96 -2.47 4.03
C GLN A 123 -6.68 -2.50 2.54
N PHE A 124 -7.68 -2.06 1.79
CA PHE A 124 -7.62 -1.86 0.35
C PHE A 124 -7.47 -0.37 0.04
N ASP A 125 -6.44 -0.01 -0.70
CA ASP A 125 -6.21 1.34 -1.17
C ASP A 125 -6.65 1.51 -2.61
N GLY A 126 -7.58 2.45 -2.81
CA GLY A 126 -8.09 2.86 -4.11
C GLY A 126 -7.34 4.06 -4.69
N PHE A 127 -7.67 4.44 -5.90
CA PHE A 127 -6.90 5.41 -6.70
C PHE A 127 -7.01 6.86 -6.21
N ALA A 128 -8.02 7.19 -5.44
CA ALA A 128 -8.13 8.50 -4.80
C ALA A 128 -7.30 8.62 -3.52
N HIS A 129 -6.65 7.52 -3.05
CA HIS A 129 -5.82 7.54 -1.85
C HIS A 129 -4.53 8.35 -2.06
N GLN A 130 -3.84 8.15 -3.17
CA GLN A 130 -2.64 8.91 -3.50
C GLN A 130 -2.64 9.36 -4.97
N GLY A 131 -2.35 10.64 -5.17
CA GLY A 131 -2.09 11.26 -6.46
C GLY A 131 -0.66 11.76 -6.60
N GLY A 132 -0.36 12.35 -7.74
CA GLY A 132 0.91 13.01 -8.03
C GLY A 132 0.73 14.49 -8.33
N ASN A 133 1.72 15.29 -7.96
CA ASN A 133 1.81 16.68 -8.43
C ASN A 133 2.57 16.67 -9.76
N ILE A 134 1.87 16.93 -10.87
CA ILE A 134 2.34 16.69 -12.23
C ILE A 134 2.48 18.01 -12.96
N GLU A 135 3.61 18.19 -13.64
CA GLU A 135 3.82 19.31 -14.54
C GLU A 135 3.00 19.11 -15.82
N MET A 136 2.23 20.13 -16.21
CA MET A 136 1.25 20.07 -17.30
C MET A 136 1.80 20.53 -18.66
N GLY A 137 3.11 20.72 -18.79
CA GLY A 137 3.78 21.10 -20.04
C GLY A 137 3.77 22.60 -20.33
N ASP A 138 3.03 23.40 -19.56
CA ASP A 138 3.05 24.87 -19.57
C ASP A 138 3.83 25.45 -18.38
N GLY A 139 4.50 24.59 -17.59
CA GLY A 139 5.20 24.94 -16.37
C GLY A 139 4.29 25.00 -15.13
N SER A 140 2.99 24.81 -15.26
CA SER A 140 2.08 24.68 -14.13
C SER A 140 2.08 23.26 -13.57
N TYR A 141 1.70 23.12 -12.29
CA TYR A 141 1.57 21.82 -11.62
C TYR A 141 0.13 21.59 -11.20
N GLN A 142 -0.36 20.37 -11.41
CA GLN A 142 -1.67 19.93 -10.94
C GLN A 142 -1.57 18.66 -10.10
N SER A 143 -2.41 18.54 -9.08
CA SER A 143 -2.60 17.30 -8.36
C SER A 143 -3.49 16.38 -9.20
N VAL A 144 -2.87 15.33 -9.74
CA VAL A 144 -3.48 14.38 -10.68
C VAL A 144 -3.53 13.00 -10.03
N PHE A 145 -4.62 12.29 -10.25
CA PHE A 145 -4.90 10.94 -9.82
C PHE A 145 -5.06 10.02 -11.04
N TYR A 146 -5.44 8.76 -10.81
CA TYR A 146 -5.68 7.81 -11.88
C TYR A 146 -6.47 8.42 -13.05
N ASN A 147 -6.11 8.01 -14.25
CA ASN A 147 -6.78 8.37 -15.50
C ASN A 147 -6.90 9.90 -15.75
N GLY A 148 -6.06 10.70 -15.11
CA GLY A 148 -6.04 12.15 -15.29
C GLY A 148 -7.08 12.93 -14.48
N PHE A 149 -7.84 12.26 -13.59
CA PHE A 149 -8.70 12.97 -12.66
C PHE A 149 -7.88 13.92 -11.80
N THR A 150 -8.36 15.14 -11.64
CA THR A 150 -7.67 16.19 -10.87
C THR A 150 -8.23 16.30 -9.46
N ALA A 151 -7.53 17.01 -8.58
CA ALA A 151 -8.05 17.33 -7.24
C ALA A 151 -9.40 18.08 -7.32
N ASP A 152 -9.59 18.89 -8.36
CA ASP A 152 -10.88 19.57 -8.58
C ASP A 152 -11.99 18.57 -8.91
N ASP A 153 -11.71 17.53 -9.67
CA ASP A 153 -12.71 16.49 -9.96
C ASP A 153 -13.11 15.71 -8.69
N LEU A 154 -12.17 15.55 -7.76
CA LEU A 154 -12.41 14.83 -6.51
C LEU A 154 -13.13 15.67 -5.46
N PHE A 155 -12.93 17.01 -5.43
CA PHE A 155 -13.30 17.84 -4.29
C PHE A 155 -14.11 19.11 -4.64
N ARG A 156 -14.49 19.29 -5.89
CA ARG A 156 -15.09 20.54 -6.42
C ARG A 156 -16.26 21.07 -5.60
N ASN A 157 -17.20 20.21 -5.29
CA ASN A 157 -18.47 20.65 -4.68
C ASN A 157 -18.50 20.43 -3.16
N ASN A 158 -17.83 19.40 -2.66
CA ASN A 158 -18.01 18.96 -1.28
C ASN A 158 -16.77 19.13 -0.39
N ARG A 159 -15.58 19.39 -0.97
CA ARG A 159 -14.31 19.49 -0.26
C ARG A 159 -14.03 18.26 0.63
N GLY A 160 -14.40 17.07 0.14
CA GLY A 160 -14.25 15.81 0.85
C GLY A 160 -15.34 15.49 1.88
N ARG A 161 -16.34 16.35 2.06
CA ARG A 161 -17.49 16.03 2.93
C ARG A 161 -18.38 15.00 2.25
N GLY A 162 -18.54 13.83 2.87
CA GLY A 162 -19.26 12.69 2.27
C GLY A 162 -18.43 11.91 1.25
N GLY A 163 -17.10 12.13 1.22
CA GLY A 163 -16.16 11.43 0.36
C GLY A 163 -15.75 12.21 -0.89
N VAL A 164 -14.96 11.55 -1.76
CA VAL A 164 -14.58 12.11 -3.07
C VAL A 164 -15.73 11.95 -4.07
N GLU A 165 -15.74 12.83 -5.09
CA GLU A 165 -16.77 12.85 -6.13
C GLU A 165 -16.43 11.94 -7.32
N ALA A 166 -15.16 11.55 -7.43
CA ALA A 166 -14.65 10.61 -8.42
C ALA A 166 -13.59 9.68 -7.80
N LEU A 167 -13.34 8.54 -8.41
CA LEU A 167 -12.35 7.54 -8.00
C LEU A 167 -12.60 6.91 -6.62
N GLY A 168 -13.82 7.00 -6.10
CA GLY A 168 -14.19 6.29 -4.88
C GLY A 168 -14.17 4.77 -5.09
N VAL A 169 -13.93 4.03 -4.01
CA VAL A 169 -13.79 2.56 -4.07
C VAL A 169 -15.05 1.85 -4.56
N GLU A 170 -16.21 2.50 -4.53
CA GLU A 170 -17.47 1.96 -5.07
C GLU A 170 -17.45 1.70 -6.58
N HIS A 171 -16.48 2.27 -7.30
CA HIS A 171 -16.29 2.05 -8.73
C HIS A 171 -15.43 0.82 -9.05
N MET A 172 -14.73 0.28 -8.05
CA MET A 172 -13.89 -0.92 -8.22
C MET A 172 -14.76 -2.15 -8.48
N LYS A 173 -14.28 -3.03 -9.36
CA LYS A 173 -14.90 -4.34 -9.57
C LYS A 173 -14.48 -5.31 -8.47
N PRO A 174 -15.30 -6.33 -8.17
CA PRO A 174 -14.90 -7.44 -7.30
C PRO A 174 -13.62 -8.12 -7.82
N PHE A 175 -12.67 -8.39 -6.91
CA PHE A 175 -11.49 -9.17 -7.23
C PHE A 175 -11.79 -10.65 -6.96
N ILE A 176 -12.33 -11.33 -7.97
CA ILE A 176 -12.49 -12.79 -8.00
C ILE A 176 -11.57 -13.27 -9.11
N THR A 177 -10.35 -13.65 -8.77
CA THR A 177 -9.30 -13.91 -9.75
C THR A 177 -8.29 -14.92 -9.24
N ARG A 178 -7.35 -15.32 -10.07
CA ARG A 178 -6.21 -16.10 -9.64
C ARG A 178 -5.33 -15.25 -8.72
N GLY A 179 -5.03 -15.76 -7.51
CA GLY A 179 -4.04 -15.24 -6.61
C GLY A 179 -2.71 -15.98 -6.77
N ILE A 180 -1.61 -15.23 -6.72
CA ILE A 180 -0.25 -15.76 -6.70
C ILE A 180 0.43 -15.26 -5.44
N LEU A 181 0.91 -16.17 -4.61
CA LEU A 181 1.78 -15.86 -3.47
C LEU A 181 3.24 -15.91 -3.93
N ILE A 182 3.99 -14.87 -3.68
CA ILE A 182 5.45 -14.82 -3.86
C ILE A 182 6.07 -14.84 -2.46
N ASP A 183 6.51 -16.00 -2.02
CA ASP A 183 7.03 -16.24 -0.67
C ASP A 183 8.51 -15.88 -0.58
N ILE A 184 8.80 -14.60 -0.39
CA ILE A 184 10.18 -14.09 -0.27
C ILE A 184 10.81 -14.56 1.03
N ALA A 185 10.09 -14.56 2.16
CA ALA A 185 10.62 -15.03 3.44
C ALA A 185 11.03 -16.51 3.37
N GLY A 186 10.18 -17.35 2.79
CA GLY A 186 10.48 -18.77 2.58
C GLY A 186 11.64 -19.00 1.60
N TYR A 187 11.74 -18.19 0.53
CA TYR A 187 12.88 -18.22 -0.38
C TYR A 187 14.19 -17.88 0.33
N LYS A 188 14.20 -16.88 1.19
CA LYS A 188 15.36 -16.50 1.99
C LYS A 188 15.63 -17.45 3.18
N GLY A 189 14.72 -18.37 3.50
CA GLY A 189 14.84 -19.28 4.62
C GLY A 189 14.76 -18.60 5.98
N VAL A 190 13.98 -17.52 6.09
CA VAL A 190 13.81 -16.73 7.31
C VAL A 190 12.33 -16.66 7.72
N VAL A 191 12.07 -16.48 9.02
CA VAL A 191 10.71 -16.28 9.54
C VAL A 191 10.14 -14.94 9.10
N SER A 192 11.00 -13.92 9.07
CA SER A 192 10.68 -12.56 8.61
C SER A 192 11.90 -11.92 7.98
N LEU A 193 11.69 -11.16 6.93
CA LEU A 193 12.75 -10.33 6.36
C LEU A 193 13.19 -9.26 7.37
N PRO A 194 14.44 -8.79 7.29
CA PRO A 194 14.88 -7.63 8.08
C PRO A 194 14.04 -6.38 7.79
N ALA A 195 14.00 -5.46 8.75
CA ALA A 195 13.46 -4.14 8.52
C ALA A 195 14.16 -3.47 7.32
N ALA A 196 13.42 -2.68 6.56
CA ALA A 196 13.92 -1.95 5.37
C ALA A 196 14.57 -2.84 4.29
N TYR A 197 14.25 -4.14 4.26
CA TYR A 197 14.74 -5.02 3.19
C TYR A 197 14.04 -4.69 1.87
N GLU A 198 14.82 -4.27 0.88
CA GLU A 198 14.32 -4.07 -0.48
C GLU A 198 14.27 -5.41 -1.22
N VAL A 199 13.07 -5.84 -1.58
CA VAL A 199 12.85 -7.04 -2.40
C VAL A 199 13.18 -6.70 -3.86
N THR A 200 14.20 -7.36 -4.39
CA THR A 200 14.67 -7.17 -5.77
C THR A 200 13.92 -8.06 -6.75
N VAL A 201 14.05 -7.77 -8.04
CA VAL A 201 13.57 -8.64 -9.14
C VAL A 201 14.23 -10.03 -9.06
N GLU A 202 15.50 -10.11 -8.63
CA GLU A 202 16.19 -11.38 -8.45
C GLU A 202 15.58 -12.19 -7.31
N ASP A 203 15.23 -11.55 -6.20
CA ASP A 203 14.53 -12.20 -5.08
C ASP A 203 13.18 -12.76 -5.52
N MET A 204 12.41 -11.95 -6.23
CA MET A 204 11.11 -12.35 -6.78
C MET A 204 11.25 -13.56 -7.72
N ARG A 205 12.20 -13.53 -8.65
CA ARG A 205 12.45 -14.66 -9.57
C ARG A 205 12.95 -15.89 -8.83
N GLY A 206 13.79 -15.72 -7.82
CA GLY A 206 14.26 -16.80 -6.97
C GLY A 206 13.12 -17.48 -6.19
N ALA A 207 12.22 -16.69 -5.62
CA ALA A 207 11.03 -17.19 -4.93
C ALA A 207 10.11 -17.95 -5.90
N LEU A 208 9.79 -17.37 -7.05
CA LEU A 208 8.98 -18.04 -8.08
C LEU A 208 9.61 -19.36 -8.53
N THR A 209 10.95 -19.39 -8.78
CA THR A 209 11.64 -20.62 -9.16
C THR A 209 11.55 -21.70 -8.09
N ARG A 210 11.70 -21.33 -6.80
CA ARG A 210 11.51 -22.25 -5.68
C ARG A 210 10.08 -22.82 -5.62
N GLN A 211 9.11 -22.03 -6.06
CA GLN A 211 7.69 -22.36 -6.13
C GLN A 211 7.30 -23.10 -7.43
N GLU A 212 8.29 -23.53 -8.22
CA GLU A 212 8.12 -24.15 -9.56
C GLU A 212 7.35 -23.26 -10.53
N MET A 213 7.45 -21.94 -10.37
CA MET A 213 6.83 -20.91 -11.18
C MET A 213 7.89 -20.04 -11.86
N GLN A 214 7.46 -19.29 -12.86
CA GLN A 214 8.28 -18.29 -13.54
C GLN A 214 7.53 -16.94 -13.59
N GLU A 215 8.28 -15.87 -13.81
CA GLU A 215 7.72 -14.52 -13.99
C GLU A 215 6.64 -14.46 -15.07
N ASN A 216 6.81 -15.25 -16.17
CA ASN A 216 5.87 -15.29 -17.26
C ASN A 216 4.54 -16.01 -16.92
N ASP A 217 4.50 -16.72 -15.80
CA ASP A 217 3.25 -17.35 -15.33
C ASP A 217 2.31 -16.34 -14.70
N ILE A 218 2.84 -15.17 -14.30
CA ILE A 218 2.01 -14.05 -13.86
C ILE A 218 1.29 -13.48 -15.09
N ALA A 219 -0.03 -13.58 -15.09
CA ALA A 219 -0.87 -13.21 -16.22
C ALA A 219 -1.73 -11.99 -15.92
N GLN A 220 -2.20 -11.36 -16.99
CA GLN A 220 -3.11 -10.22 -16.90
C GLN A 220 -4.31 -10.53 -16.01
N GLY A 221 -4.58 -9.61 -15.07
CA GLY A 221 -5.71 -9.70 -14.16
C GLY A 221 -5.47 -10.58 -12.93
N ASP A 222 -4.28 -11.15 -12.74
CA ASP A 222 -3.92 -11.84 -11.50
C ASP A 222 -3.84 -10.84 -10.33
N ALA A 223 -4.06 -11.34 -9.13
CA ALA A 223 -3.69 -10.68 -7.88
C ALA A 223 -2.37 -11.27 -7.37
N VAL A 224 -1.39 -10.44 -7.05
CA VAL A 224 -0.05 -10.87 -6.65
C VAL A 224 0.23 -10.44 -5.21
N PHE A 225 0.66 -11.38 -4.38
CA PHE A 225 0.86 -11.15 -2.95
C PHE A 225 2.29 -11.52 -2.55
N PHE A 226 2.92 -10.62 -1.79
CA PHE A 226 4.28 -10.81 -1.30
C PHE A 226 4.26 -11.17 0.19
N ASN A 227 4.77 -12.34 0.53
CA ASN A 227 5.02 -12.73 1.92
C ASN A 227 6.44 -12.33 2.32
N TYR A 228 6.54 -11.34 3.18
CA TYR A 228 7.80 -10.90 3.80
C TYR A 228 8.01 -11.56 5.16
N GLY A 229 6.99 -12.27 5.70
CA GLY A 229 6.95 -12.77 7.06
C GLY A 229 6.74 -11.66 8.09
N TRP A 230 6.40 -10.43 7.66
CA TRP A 230 6.31 -9.27 8.54
C TRP A 230 5.12 -9.34 9.49
N SER A 231 4.04 -10.02 9.10
CA SER A 231 2.84 -10.24 9.93
C SER A 231 3.12 -10.93 11.27
N VAL A 232 4.28 -11.59 11.43
CA VAL A 232 4.72 -12.13 12.74
C VAL A 232 4.84 -11.02 13.82
N ASN A 233 4.97 -9.77 13.40
CA ASN A 233 5.07 -8.63 14.29
C ASN A 233 3.72 -7.98 14.61
N TRP A 234 2.59 -8.52 14.11
CA TRP A 234 1.26 -7.91 14.24
C TRP A 234 0.86 -7.66 15.70
N ASP A 235 1.14 -8.60 16.59
CA ASP A 235 0.84 -8.49 18.02
C ASP A 235 1.79 -7.55 18.78
N ASN A 236 2.74 -6.92 18.08
CA ASN A 236 3.63 -5.89 18.61
C ASN A 236 3.49 -4.61 17.79
N PRO A 237 2.45 -3.78 18.03
CA PRO A 237 2.18 -2.58 17.23
C PRO A 237 3.34 -1.62 17.13
N SER A 238 4.15 -1.46 18.18
CA SER A 238 5.34 -0.62 18.13
C SER A 238 6.32 -1.09 17.07
N LYS A 239 6.64 -2.39 17.05
CA LYS A 239 7.56 -2.96 16.07
C LYS A 239 6.95 -2.96 14.66
N TYR A 240 5.66 -3.28 14.55
CA TYR A 240 4.97 -3.29 13.26
C TYR A 240 4.89 -1.88 12.64
N ASN A 241 4.59 -0.86 13.46
CA ASN A 241 4.42 0.53 13.04
C ASN A 241 5.73 1.30 12.92
N ASP A 242 6.79 0.95 13.65
CA ASP A 242 8.13 1.53 13.48
C ASP A 242 8.58 1.40 12.02
N SER A 243 8.00 0.43 11.33
CA SER A 243 8.15 0.24 9.90
C SER A 243 7.77 1.47 9.05
N TYR A 244 6.84 2.30 9.51
CA TYR A 244 6.36 3.45 8.72
C TYR A 244 7.29 4.67 8.81
N ILE A 245 7.92 4.89 9.95
CA ILE A 245 8.66 6.14 10.24
C ILE A 245 10.13 6.01 9.84
N GLY A 246 10.74 4.82 10.00
CA GLY A 246 12.10 4.49 9.55
C GLY A 246 13.15 5.52 9.94
N THR A 247 13.40 5.72 11.24
CA THR A 247 14.35 6.73 11.73
C THR A 247 15.65 6.13 12.30
N GLY A 248 15.75 4.80 12.42
CA GLY A 248 16.89 4.08 12.97
C GLY A 248 17.45 2.96 12.07
N GLU A 249 18.58 2.37 12.45
CA GLU A 249 19.27 1.32 11.67
C GLU A 249 18.46 -0.01 11.54
N ASN A 250 17.44 -0.22 12.39
CA ASN A 250 16.59 -1.40 12.37
C ASN A 250 15.10 -1.04 12.24
N GLU A 251 14.81 0.17 11.82
CA GLU A 251 13.46 0.68 11.62
C GLU A 251 13.08 0.60 10.16
N GLY A 252 11.81 0.45 9.89
CA GLY A 252 11.29 0.30 8.55
C GLY A 252 10.56 -1.03 8.34
N SER A 253 10.00 -1.22 7.17
CA SER A 253 9.40 -2.49 6.74
C SER A 253 10.06 -3.01 5.48
N PRO A 254 10.14 -4.34 5.32
CA PRO A 254 10.49 -4.91 4.03
C PRO A 254 9.41 -4.59 3.00
N GLY A 255 9.81 -4.59 1.73
CA GLY A 255 8.87 -4.40 0.65
C GLY A 255 9.51 -4.38 -0.73
N ILE A 256 8.66 -4.34 -1.75
CA ILE A 256 9.08 -4.14 -3.14
C ILE A 256 9.41 -2.68 -3.42
N TYR A 257 10.18 -2.46 -4.49
CA TYR A 257 10.47 -1.12 -4.99
C TYR A 257 10.28 -1.05 -6.51
N ALA A 258 10.70 0.03 -7.09
CA ALA A 258 10.38 0.46 -8.46
C ALA A 258 10.57 -0.61 -9.54
N ASP A 259 11.65 -1.39 -9.49
CA ASP A 259 11.96 -2.38 -10.54
C ASP A 259 10.97 -3.55 -10.54
N VAL A 260 10.60 -4.04 -9.35
CA VAL A 260 9.58 -5.07 -9.21
C VAL A 260 8.22 -4.52 -9.65
N VAL A 261 7.92 -3.28 -9.27
CA VAL A 261 6.65 -2.62 -9.64
C VAL A 261 6.52 -2.47 -11.16
N ARG A 262 7.59 -2.06 -11.86
CA ARG A 262 7.57 -1.97 -13.34
C ARG A 262 7.23 -3.32 -13.98
N LEU A 263 7.82 -4.39 -13.47
CA LEU A 263 7.54 -5.74 -13.94
C LEU A 263 6.08 -6.12 -13.70
N LEU A 264 5.52 -5.84 -12.54
CA LEU A 264 4.10 -6.10 -12.24
C LEU A 264 3.16 -5.30 -13.14
N ILE A 265 3.51 -4.04 -13.43
CA ILE A 265 2.80 -3.20 -14.40
C ILE A 265 2.83 -3.83 -15.80
N GLU A 266 3.98 -4.29 -16.27
CA GLU A 266 4.12 -4.97 -17.57
C GLU A 266 3.26 -6.23 -17.66
N ARG A 267 3.09 -6.96 -16.54
CA ARG A 267 2.21 -8.14 -16.43
C ARG A 267 0.73 -7.79 -16.37
N LYS A 268 0.38 -6.50 -16.20
CA LYS A 268 -1.01 -6.03 -16.12
C LYS A 268 -1.81 -6.74 -15.03
N ILE A 269 -1.20 -6.89 -13.86
CA ILE A 269 -1.89 -7.46 -12.70
C ILE A 269 -3.08 -6.58 -12.28
N SER A 270 -4.05 -7.14 -11.59
CA SER A 270 -5.23 -6.38 -11.14
C SER A 270 -5.05 -5.77 -9.75
N LEU A 271 -4.26 -6.41 -8.90
CA LEU A 271 -4.07 -6.06 -7.49
C LEU A 271 -2.69 -6.55 -7.04
N VAL A 272 -2.03 -5.76 -6.18
CA VAL A 272 -0.85 -6.21 -5.45
C VAL A 272 -1.10 -6.07 -3.95
N GLY A 273 -0.60 -7.02 -3.16
CA GLY A 273 -0.70 -6.95 -1.69
C GLY A 273 0.53 -7.51 -0.99
N ALA A 274 0.63 -7.24 0.31
CA ALA A 274 1.69 -7.76 1.16
C ALA A 274 1.28 -7.80 2.63
N ASP A 275 2.05 -8.54 3.41
CA ASP A 275 1.90 -8.67 4.86
C ASP A 275 2.60 -7.54 5.66
N SER A 276 3.00 -6.48 4.98
CA SER A 276 3.51 -5.24 5.59
C SER A 276 2.55 -4.07 5.40
N CYS A 277 2.85 -2.96 6.06
CA CYS A 277 2.03 -1.75 6.08
C CYS A 277 1.80 -1.08 4.74
N CYS A 278 2.68 -1.26 3.81
CA CYS A 278 2.81 -0.33 2.71
C CYS A 278 3.10 -1.04 1.38
N VAL A 279 3.16 -2.37 1.35
CA VAL A 279 3.62 -3.19 0.22
C VAL A 279 5.05 -2.82 -0.20
N GLU A 280 5.35 -1.52 -0.26
CA GLU A 280 6.67 -0.97 -0.59
C GLU A 280 7.64 -0.99 0.59
N VAL A 281 8.92 -1.08 0.29
CA VAL A 281 9.98 -0.97 1.30
C VAL A 281 9.95 0.42 1.97
N ARG A 282 10.13 0.45 3.29
CA ARG A 282 10.26 1.67 4.09
C ARG A 282 11.52 1.61 4.95
N PRO A 283 12.30 2.72 5.02
CA PRO A 283 12.16 3.93 4.18
C PRO A 283 12.40 3.62 2.71
N ARG A 284 11.89 4.46 1.82
CA ARG A 284 12.12 4.31 0.38
C ARG A 284 13.60 4.52 0.05
N PRO A 285 14.21 3.65 -0.77
CA PRO A 285 15.63 3.79 -1.13
C PRO A 285 15.90 4.91 -2.13
N GLY A 286 14.87 5.41 -2.82
CA GLY A 286 14.98 6.44 -3.85
C GLY A 286 13.78 7.38 -3.91
N VAL A 287 13.64 8.07 -5.03
CA VAL A 287 12.63 9.15 -5.22
C VAL A 287 11.28 8.63 -5.69
N GLU A 288 11.23 7.41 -6.21
CA GLU A 288 10.00 6.81 -6.74
C GLU A 288 9.05 6.47 -5.59
N ASN A 289 7.77 6.60 -5.88
CA ASN A 289 6.71 6.29 -4.96
C ASN A 289 5.87 5.15 -5.56
N VAL A 290 5.96 3.98 -4.94
CA VAL A 290 5.30 2.75 -5.42
C VAL A 290 3.80 2.92 -5.53
N HIS A 291 3.13 3.55 -4.56
CA HIS A 291 1.71 3.85 -4.65
C HIS A 291 1.37 4.65 -5.90
N ARG A 292 2.15 5.71 -6.18
CA ARG A 292 1.92 6.53 -7.38
C ARG A 292 2.20 5.78 -8.67
N MET A 293 3.23 4.94 -8.70
CA MET A 293 3.53 4.11 -9.87
C MET A 293 2.37 3.16 -10.20
N LEU A 294 1.79 2.54 -9.17
CA LEU A 294 0.67 1.60 -9.32
C LEU A 294 -0.65 2.32 -9.66
N PHE A 295 -0.97 3.37 -8.91
CA PHE A 295 -2.29 4.02 -9.03
C PHE A 295 -2.41 4.88 -10.27
N LEU A 296 -1.42 5.77 -10.54
CA LEU A 296 -1.58 6.82 -11.55
C LEU A 296 -1.65 6.30 -12.98
N GLY A 297 -0.79 5.36 -13.36
CA GLY A 297 -0.67 4.86 -14.73
C GLY A 297 -1.73 3.82 -15.04
N GLU A 298 -1.59 2.66 -14.46
CA GLU A 298 -2.38 1.47 -14.80
C GLU A 298 -3.61 1.28 -13.89
N GLY A 299 -3.70 2.02 -12.79
CA GLY A 299 -4.78 1.84 -11.83
C GLY A 299 -4.76 0.47 -11.18
N ILE A 300 -3.58 0.03 -10.71
CA ILE A 300 -3.42 -1.20 -9.94
C ILE A 300 -3.64 -0.84 -8.48
N ALA A 301 -4.64 -1.44 -7.84
CA ALA A 301 -4.95 -1.22 -6.43
C ALA A 301 -3.99 -1.97 -5.51
N MET A 302 -3.96 -1.58 -4.22
CA MET A 302 -3.10 -2.19 -3.22
C MET A 302 -3.91 -2.79 -2.08
N LEU A 303 -3.39 -3.89 -1.52
CA LEU A 303 -3.94 -4.54 -0.33
C LEU A 303 -2.82 -4.67 0.71
N GLU A 304 -2.96 -3.97 1.81
CA GLU A 304 -1.94 -3.83 2.85
C GLU A 304 -2.30 -4.61 4.11
N ASN A 305 -1.28 -4.91 4.92
CA ASN A 305 -1.45 -5.59 6.21
C ASN A 305 -2.16 -6.95 6.08
N MET A 306 -1.69 -7.78 5.17
CA MET A 306 -2.26 -9.11 4.96
C MET A 306 -1.74 -10.13 5.98
N GLU A 307 -2.51 -11.17 6.22
CA GLU A 307 -2.08 -12.38 6.93
C GLU A 307 -1.79 -13.48 5.92
N LEU A 308 -0.52 -13.78 5.69
CA LEU A 308 -0.08 -14.72 4.64
C LEU A 308 0.64 -15.95 5.19
N ARG A 309 0.79 -16.06 6.52
CA ARG A 309 1.61 -17.11 7.16
C ARG A 309 1.07 -18.52 6.92
N GLU A 310 -0.24 -18.73 7.05
CA GLU A 310 -0.82 -20.06 6.84
C GLU A 310 -0.69 -20.49 5.38
N LEU A 311 -0.95 -19.58 4.46
CA LEU A 311 -0.82 -19.82 3.03
C LEU A 311 0.60 -20.21 2.63
N ALA A 312 1.60 -19.50 3.18
CA ALA A 312 3.02 -19.79 2.96
C ALA A 312 3.46 -21.10 3.63
N ALA A 313 2.98 -21.38 4.85
CA ALA A 313 3.32 -22.62 5.57
C ALA A 313 2.78 -23.88 4.89
N ASP A 314 1.62 -23.78 4.25
CA ASP A 314 1.00 -24.87 3.49
C ASP A 314 1.49 -24.93 2.03
N GLU A 315 2.44 -24.07 1.66
CA GLU A 315 3.02 -23.94 0.32
C GLU A 315 1.95 -23.76 -0.77
N VAL A 316 0.91 -22.98 -0.47
CA VAL A 316 -0.17 -22.65 -1.42
C VAL A 316 0.20 -21.38 -2.17
N TYR A 317 0.80 -21.55 -3.34
CA TYR A 317 1.34 -20.43 -4.13
C TYR A 317 0.41 -19.97 -5.24
N GLU A 318 -0.56 -20.79 -5.61
CA GLU A 318 -1.62 -20.49 -6.57
C GLU A 318 -2.99 -20.86 -5.97
N PHE A 319 -3.96 -19.95 -6.06
CA PHE A 319 -5.27 -20.12 -5.43
C PHE A 319 -6.33 -19.25 -6.08
N LEU A 320 -7.60 -19.57 -5.82
CA LEU A 320 -8.68 -18.63 -6.06
C LEU A 320 -8.63 -17.52 -5.02
N PHE A 321 -8.39 -16.29 -5.46
CA PHE A 321 -8.48 -15.11 -4.61
C PHE A 321 -9.86 -14.48 -4.69
N ILE A 322 -10.43 -14.16 -3.53
CA ILE A 322 -11.67 -13.40 -3.39
C ILE A 322 -11.41 -12.21 -2.47
N GLY A 323 -11.47 -11.01 -3.04
CA GLY A 323 -11.32 -9.74 -2.33
C GLY A 323 -12.40 -8.76 -2.78
N LEU A 324 -13.22 -8.31 -1.83
CA LEU A 324 -14.36 -7.45 -2.10
C LEU A 324 -14.21 -6.18 -1.24
N PRO A 325 -13.69 -5.07 -1.82
CA PRO A 325 -13.71 -3.80 -1.11
C PRO A 325 -15.15 -3.39 -0.82
N GLU A 326 -15.41 -2.88 0.37
CA GLU A 326 -16.73 -2.37 0.73
C GLU A 326 -17.11 -1.19 -0.18
N ARG A 327 -18.34 -1.19 -0.67
CA ARG A 327 -18.84 -0.15 -1.57
C ARG A 327 -19.22 1.14 -0.84
N ILE A 328 -18.24 1.72 -0.16
CA ILE A 328 -18.40 3.00 0.56
C ILE A 328 -18.27 4.14 -0.44
N LYS A 329 -19.38 4.82 -0.73
CA LYS A 329 -19.39 5.91 -1.72
C LYS A 329 -18.41 7.01 -1.35
N GLY A 330 -17.50 7.30 -2.28
CA GLY A 330 -16.51 8.36 -2.15
C GLY A 330 -15.39 8.06 -1.13
N ALA A 331 -15.25 6.82 -0.66
CA ALA A 331 -14.09 6.44 0.14
C ALA A 331 -12.87 6.20 -0.75
N THR A 332 -11.69 6.56 -0.23
CA THR A 332 -10.41 6.40 -0.93
C THR A 332 -9.75 5.06 -0.65
N GLY A 333 -10.25 4.33 0.32
CA GLY A 333 -9.84 2.99 0.72
C GLY A 333 -10.99 2.30 1.44
N SER A 334 -10.81 1.01 1.76
CA SER A 334 -11.86 0.17 2.34
C SER A 334 -11.26 -0.89 3.24
N PRO A 335 -11.92 -1.26 4.34
CA PRO A 335 -11.62 -2.53 4.98
C PRO A 335 -11.90 -3.66 3.99
N MET A 336 -11.16 -4.74 4.11
CA MET A 336 -11.38 -5.92 3.29
C MET A 336 -11.17 -7.18 4.12
N ARG A 337 -12.00 -8.19 3.91
CA ARG A 337 -11.76 -9.56 4.37
C ARG A 337 -11.39 -10.42 3.17
N PRO A 338 -10.13 -10.45 2.77
CA PRO A 338 -9.68 -11.24 1.64
C PRO A 338 -9.55 -12.71 2.06
N ILE A 339 -9.89 -13.62 1.15
CA ILE A 339 -9.72 -15.07 1.34
C ILE A 339 -9.03 -15.69 0.15
N ALA A 340 -8.30 -16.77 0.42
CA ALA A 340 -7.83 -17.71 -0.59
C ALA A 340 -8.59 -19.03 -0.48
N VAL A 341 -8.82 -19.68 -1.61
CA VAL A 341 -9.41 -21.04 -1.68
C VAL A 341 -8.48 -21.93 -2.51
N ARG A 342 -8.04 -23.05 -1.85
CA ARG A 342 -7.17 -24.08 -2.45
C ARG A 342 -7.98 -25.18 -3.12
#